data_a8e03166d289df99fbc6e2118dcf1c93
#
_entry.id   a8e03166d289df99fbc6e2118dcf1c93
#
_cell.length_a   1.000
_cell.length_b   1.000
_cell.length_c   1.000
_cell.angle_alpha   90.00
_cell.angle_beta   90.00
_cell.angle_gamma   90.00
#
_symmetry.space_group_name_H-M   'P 1'
#
loop_
_entity.id
_entity.type
_entity.pdbx_description
1 polymer ?
#
loop_
_entity_poly.entity_id
_entity_poly.type
_entity_poly.pdbx_seq_one_letter_code
_entity_poly.pdbx_strand_id
1 'polypeptide(L)'
;IKGEDVLYCIGGRTGILVREVAEQYATTTFNQDHPGLHHFCLRARSTDDVDALGQFARDTLDAEIIRAPSLSEHFAPGYYSLLFKDPTGIPIEFNFVPGQGHFGEEGRLGEGGPGPARRYGDFGLTD
;
A
#
# COMPACT_ATOMS: atom_id res chain seq x y z
N ILE A 1 14.21 -1.96 -16.36
CA ILE A 1 15.42 -2.75 -16.60
C ILE A 1 15.36 -3.17 -18.06
N LYS A 2 16.42 -2.86 -18.82
CA LYS A 2 16.42 -3.02 -20.27
C LYS A 2 16.36 -4.50 -20.64
N GLY A 3 15.29 -4.93 -21.33
CA GLY A 3 15.13 -6.31 -21.82
C GLY A 3 14.33 -7.24 -20.93
N GLU A 4 13.70 -6.74 -19.86
CA GLU A 4 12.76 -7.50 -19.04
C GLU A 4 11.39 -6.81 -19.06
N ASP A 5 10.32 -7.60 -19.12
CA ASP A 5 8.96 -7.10 -18.97
C ASP A 5 8.70 -6.79 -17.48
N VAL A 6 8.96 -5.55 -17.10
CA VAL A 6 8.86 -5.06 -15.74
C VAL A 6 7.98 -3.84 -15.69
N LEU A 7 6.95 -3.86 -14.86
CA LEU A 7 6.20 -2.67 -14.47
C LEU A 7 6.88 -2.03 -13.26
N TYR A 8 7.26 -0.77 -13.40
CA TYR A 8 7.88 -0.01 -12.33
C TYR A 8 7.00 1.18 -11.96
N CYS A 9 6.34 1.08 -10.82
CA CYS A 9 5.47 2.12 -10.27
C CYS A 9 6.27 2.97 -9.28
N ILE A 10 6.37 4.28 -9.54
CA ILE A 10 7.09 5.22 -8.67
C ILE A 10 6.12 6.27 -8.16
N GLY A 11 6.09 6.49 -6.86
CA GLY A 11 5.32 7.53 -6.22
C GLY A 11 5.70 7.68 -4.74
N GLY A 12 5.55 8.89 -4.18
CA GLY A 12 5.78 9.13 -2.77
C GLY A 12 7.18 8.72 -2.27
N ARG A 13 8.21 8.85 -3.10
CA ARG A 13 9.59 8.39 -2.84
C ARG A 13 9.73 6.87 -2.66
N THR A 14 8.75 6.12 -3.14
CA THR A 14 8.76 4.66 -3.11
C THR A 14 8.66 4.12 -4.52
N GLY A 15 9.42 3.07 -4.82
CA GLY A 15 9.31 2.33 -6.06
C GLY A 15 8.82 0.92 -5.78
N ILE A 16 7.83 0.46 -6.54
CA ILE A 16 7.37 -0.91 -6.54
C ILE A 16 7.63 -1.48 -7.93
N LEU A 17 8.36 -2.58 -7.96
CA LEU A 17 8.67 -3.30 -9.20
C LEU A 17 7.84 -4.58 -9.24
N VAL A 18 7.09 -4.75 -10.33
CA VAL A 18 6.31 -5.95 -10.60
C VAL A 18 6.84 -6.57 -11.88
N ARG A 19 7.11 -7.85 -11.86
CA ARG A 19 7.57 -8.61 -13.02
C ARG A 19 6.81 -9.92 -13.13
N GLU A 20 6.79 -10.49 -14.32
CA GLU A 20 6.26 -11.82 -14.53
C GLU A 20 7.02 -12.85 -13.68
N VAL A 21 6.28 -13.80 -13.13
CA VAL A 21 6.87 -14.94 -12.42
C VAL A 21 7.54 -15.90 -13.40
N ALA A 22 8.66 -16.48 -13.01
CA ALA A 22 9.31 -17.49 -13.86
C ALA A 22 8.40 -18.72 -14.03
N GLU A 23 8.41 -19.32 -15.23
CA GLU A 23 7.50 -20.42 -15.64
C GLU A 23 7.42 -21.55 -14.60
N GLN A 24 8.55 -21.93 -14.02
CA GLN A 24 8.60 -22.99 -12.99
C GLN A 24 7.84 -22.66 -11.71
N TYR A 25 7.46 -21.39 -11.47
CA TYR A 25 6.70 -20.92 -10.31
C TYR A 25 5.30 -20.41 -10.68
N ALA A 26 4.88 -20.56 -11.94
CA ALA A 26 3.62 -20.00 -12.43
C ALA A 26 2.36 -20.47 -11.68
N THR A 27 2.44 -21.63 -11.03
CA THR A 27 1.35 -22.19 -10.20
C THR A 27 1.54 -21.95 -8.70
N THR A 28 2.62 -21.27 -8.30
CA THR A 28 2.88 -20.97 -6.90
C THR A 28 2.10 -19.72 -6.48
N THR A 29 1.35 -19.82 -5.38
CA THR A 29 0.67 -18.69 -4.77
C THR A 29 1.49 -18.14 -3.60
N PHE A 30 1.35 -16.85 -3.36
CA PHE A 30 1.95 -16.19 -2.20
C PHE A 30 1.37 -16.74 -0.90
N ASN A 31 2.20 -16.91 0.11
CA ASN A 31 1.80 -17.27 1.46
C ASN A 31 2.48 -16.34 2.46
N GLN A 32 1.68 -15.52 3.14
CA GLN A 32 2.16 -14.54 4.12
C GLN A 32 2.75 -15.14 5.40
N ASP A 33 2.51 -16.43 5.66
CA ASP A 33 3.06 -17.14 6.81
C ASP A 33 4.50 -17.65 6.57
N HIS A 34 4.99 -17.56 5.34
CA HIS A 34 6.37 -17.86 5.02
C HIS A 34 7.30 -16.66 5.32
N PRO A 35 8.60 -16.89 5.56
CA PRO A 35 9.55 -15.81 5.69
C PRO A 35 9.52 -14.88 4.47
N GLY A 36 9.31 -13.59 4.67
CA GLY A 36 9.24 -12.61 3.60
C GLY A 36 8.25 -11.49 3.89
N LEU A 37 7.63 -11.00 2.83
CA LEU A 37 6.61 -9.95 2.92
C LEU A 37 5.34 -10.52 3.56
N HIS A 38 4.76 -9.81 4.54
CA HIS A 38 3.41 -10.11 5.04
C HIS A 38 2.35 -9.46 4.14
N HIS A 39 2.41 -8.16 3.98
CA HIS A 39 1.64 -7.33 3.05
C HIS A 39 2.36 -6.01 2.84
N PHE A 40 1.92 -5.20 1.91
CA PHE A 40 2.35 -3.80 1.85
C PHE A 40 1.15 -2.86 1.93
N CYS A 41 1.41 -1.70 2.53
CA CYS A 41 0.38 -0.71 2.79
C CYS A 41 0.71 0.59 2.07
N LEU A 42 -0.27 1.12 1.34
CA LEU A 42 -0.22 2.40 0.67
C LEU A 42 -1.17 3.39 1.37
N ARG A 43 -0.75 4.65 1.46
CA ARG A 43 -1.56 5.69 2.07
C ARG A 43 -2.50 6.33 1.06
N ALA A 44 -3.77 6.39 1.40
CA ALA A 44 -4.79 7.18 0.73
C ALA A 44 -4.85 8.60 1.33
N ARG A 45 -5.41 9.54 0.59
CA ARG A 45 -5.54 10.94 1.01
C ARG A 45 -6.80 11.22 1.82
N SER A 46 -7.80 10.33 1.69
CA SER A 46 -9.10 10.45 2.35
C SER A 46 -9.76 9.09 2.52
N THR A 47 -10.83 9.03 3.32
CA THR A 47 -11.72 7.87 3.40
C THR A 47 -12.40 7.60 2.07
N ASP A 48 -12.79 8.66 1.34
CA ASP A 48 -13.44 8.54 0.02
C ASP A 48 -12.51 7.88 -1.00
N ASP A 49 -11.20 8.16 -0.96
CA ASP A 49 -10.21 7.47 -1.80
C ASP A 49 -10.16 5.97 -1.46
N VAL A 50 -10.24 5.60 -0.18
CA VAL A 50 -10.26 4.18 0.24
C VAL A 50 -11.52 3.49 -0.25
N ASP A 51 -12.68 4.16 -0.17
CA ASP A 51 -13.96 3.63 -0.66
C ASP A 51 -13.94 3.45 -2.18
N ALA A 52 -13.46 4.45 -2.92
CA ALA A 52 -13.31 4.38 -4.37
C ALA A 52 -12.37 3.25 -4.81
N LEU A 53 -11.26 3.06 -4.11
CA LEU A 53 -10.34 1.95 -4.34
C LEU A 53 -10.99 0.60 -4.03
N GLY A 54 -11.81 0.50 -2.98
CA GLY A 54 -12.54 -0.72 -2.65
C GLY A 54 -13.56 -1.08 -3.72
N GLN A 55 -14.26 -0.08 -4.27
CA GLN A 55 -15.16 -0.28 -5.39
C GLN A 55 -14.40 -0.73 -6.64
N PHE A 56 -13.29 -0.06 -6.97
CA PHE A 56 -12.44 -0.43 -8.11
C PHE A 56 -11.88 -1.85 -7.99
N ALA A 57 -11.36 -2.22 -6.81
CA ALA A 57 -10.82 -3.56 -6.55
C ALA A 57 -11.90 -4.64 -6.79
N ARG A 58 -13.13 -4.42 -6.32
CA ARG A 58 -14.23 -5.35 -6.48
C ARG A 58 -14.77 -5.38 -7.91
N ASP A 59 -15.13 -4.20 -8.46
CA ASP A 59 -15.95 -4.12 -9.66
C ASP A 59 -15.14 -4.16 -10.96
N THR A 60 -13.86 -3.78 -10.90
CA THR A 60 -12.97 -3.72 -12.07
C THR A 60 -11.90 -4.79 -12.05
N LEU A 61 -11.31 -5.05 -10.88
CA LEU A 61 -10.22 -6.03 -10.76
C LEU A 61 -10.71 -7.44 -10.40
N ASP A 62 -11.97 -7.59 -9.99
CA ASP A 62 -12.52 -8.85 -9.44
C ASP A 62 -11.62 -9.44 -8.33
N ALA A 63 -11.04 -8.56 -7.51
CA ALA A 63 -10.07 -8.92 -6.51
C ALA A 63 -10.73 -9.56 -5.28
N GLU A 64 -10.05 -10.53 -4.66
CA GLU A 64 -10.46 -11.09 -3.38
C GLU A 64 -10.33 -10.02 -2.28
N ILE A 65 -11.47 -9.54 -1.77
CA ILE A 65 -11.51 -8.57 -0.67
C ILE A 65 -11.38 -9.30 0.65
N ILE A 66 -10.26 -9.10 1.36
CA ILE A 66 -10.03 -9.64 2.71
C ILE A 66 -10.79 -8.81 3.74
N ARG A 67 -10.73 -7.47 3.61
CA ARG A 67 -11.45 -6.53 4.45
C ARG A 67 -11.93 -5.36 3.59
N ALA A 68 -13.24 -5.19 3.50
CA ALA A 68 -13.84 -4.04 2.83
C ALA A 68 -13.48 -2.74 3.56
N PRO A 69 -13.57 -1.57 2.88
CA PRO A 69 -13.35 -0.28 3.50
C PRO A 69 -14.08 -0.18 4.85
N SER A 70 -13.34 0.04 5.91
CA SER A 70 -13.90 0.08 7.27
C SER A 70 -12.98 0.79 8.25
N LEU A 71 -13.60 1.30 9.33
CA LEU A 71 -12.91 1.92 10.45
C LEU A 71 -12.29 0.83 11.35
N SER A 72 -11.03 1.02 11.73
CA SER A 72 -10.27 0.09 12.57
C SER A 72 -9.47 0.85 13.65
N GLU A 73 -10.20 1.49 14.57
CA GLU A 73 -9.63 2.36 15.60
C GLU A 73 -8.64 1.71 16.56
N HIS A 74 -8.63 0.38 16.61
CA HIS A 74 -7.66 -0.37 17.41
C HIS A 74 -6.22 -0.24 16.91
N PHE A 75 -6.01 0.16 15.63
CA PHE A 75 -4.67 0.46 15.11
C PHE A 75 -4.27 1.92 15.38
N ALA A 76 -5.19 2.85 15.14
CA ALA A 76 -5.03 4.28 15.44
C ALA A 76 -6.38 4.98 15.34
N PRO A 77 -6.58 6.12 16.06
CA PRO A 77 -7.80 6.90 15.93
C PRO A 77 -8.08 7.30 14.48
N GLY A 78 -9.28 6.97 14.02
CA GLY A 78 -9.71 7.26 12.64
C GLY A 78 -9.01 6.44 11.55
N TYR A 79 -8.34 5.35 11.90
CA TYR A 79 -7.73 4.44 10.93
C TYR A 79 -8.80 3.79 10.06
N TYR A 80 -8.85 4.17 8.79
CA TYR A 80 -9.80 3.67 7.81
C TYR A 80 -9.07 2.94 6.70
N SER A 81 -9.42 1.69 6.42
CA SER A 81 -8.64 0.89 5.48
C SER A 81 -9.42 -0.15 4.71
N LEU A 82 -8.83 -0.54 3.59
CA LEU A 82 -9.19 -1.62 2.68
C LEU A 82 -8.02 -2.60 2.63
N LEU A 83 -8.31 -3.90 2.62
CA LEU A 83 -7.32 -4.95 2.37
C LEU A 83 -7.86 -5.94 1.33
N PHE A 84 -7.12 -6.19 0.27
CA PHE A 84 -7.46 -7.14 -0.79
C PHE A 84 -6.21 -7.85 -1.30
N LYS A 85 -6.38 -8.93 -2.06
CA LYS A 85 -5.26 -9.66 -2.66
C LYS A 85 -5.03 -9.26 -4.11
N ASP A 86 -3.77 -9.25 -4.50
CA ASP A 86 -3.41 -9.25 -5.91
C ASP A 86 -3.68 -10.63 -6.55
N PRO A 87 -3.56 -10.79 -7.89
CA PRO A 87 -3.80 -12.08 -8.55
C PRO A 87 -2.89 -13.22 -8.09
N THR A 88 -1.77 -12.94 -7.44
CA THR A 88 -0.83 -13.95 -6.91
C THR A 88 -1.06 -14.27 -5.44
N GLY A 89 -1.95 -13.55 -4.78
CA GLY A 89 -2.31 -13.72 -3.38
C GLY A 89 -1.59 -12.77 -2.43
N ILE A 90 -0.79 -11.82 -2.91
CA ILE A 90 -0.14 -10.83 -2.04
C ILE A 90 -1.17 -9.85 -1.51
N PRO A 91 -1.31 -9.70 -0.17
CA PRO A 91 -2.23 -8.73 0.38
C PRO A 91 -1.74 -7.31 0.18
N ILE A 92 -2.64 -6.44 -0.28
CA ILE A 92 -2.41 -5.01 -0.49
C ILE A 92 -3.38 -4.24 0.40
N GLU A 93 -2.86 -3.36 1.21
CA GLU A 93 -3.64 -2.47 2.06
C GLU A 93 -3.59 -1.04 1.54
N PHE A 94 -4.75 -0.38 1.52
CA PHE A 94 -4.84 1.07 1.41
C PHE A 94 -5.46 1.61 2.69
N ASN A 95 -4.83 2.61 3.30
CA ASN A 95 -5.39 3.22 4.50
C ASN A 95 -5.29 4.73 4.50
N PHE A 96 -6.21 5.35 5.24
CA PHE A 96 -6.20 6.74 5.62
C PHE A 96 -6.18 6.85 7.13
N VAL A 97 -5.34 7.75 7.67
CA VAL A 97 -5.27 8.06 9.09
C VAL A 97 -5.27 9.57 9.26
N PRO A 98 -6.32 10.15 9.88
CA PRO A 98 -6.40 11.60 10.08
C PRO A 98 -5.20 12.13 10.86
N GLY A 99 -4.66 13.28 10.46
CA GLY A 99 -3.56 13.94 11.16
C GLY A 99 -2.20 13.22 11.12
N GLN A 100 -2.13 12.04 10.51
CA GLN A 100 -0.88 11.32 10.29
C GLN A 100 -0.33 11.57 8.88
N GLY A 101 -0.64 12.74 8.31
CA GLY A 101 -0.41 13.14 6.95
C GLY A 101 0.94 12.71 6.39
N HIS A 102 0.94 11.59 5.72
CA HIS A 102 2.07 11.19 4.90
C HIS A 102 2.08 11.92 3.57
N PHE A 103 0.95 12.55 3.22
CA PHE A 103 0.80 13.39 2.05
C PHE A 103 0.01 14.64 2.47
N GLY A 104 0.65 15.79 2.51
CA GLY A 104 -0.03 17.08 2.51
C GLY A 104 -0.84 17.26 1.21
N GLU A 105 -1.65 18.30 1.12
CA GLU A 105 -2.47 18.60 -0.05
C GLU A 105 -1.67 18.60 -1.38
N GLU A 106 -0.36 18.83 -1.31
CA GLU A 106 0.57 18.81 -2.44
C GLU A 106 1.34 17.48 -2.61
N GLY A 107 0.97 16.42 -1.89
CA GLY A 107 1.64 15.12 -1.97
C GLY A 107 3.04 15.09 -1.34
N ARG A 108 3.39 16.06 -0.49
CA ARG A 108 4.67 16.08 0.21
C ARG A 108 4.60 15.28 1.52
N LEU A 109 5.59 14.41 1.72
CA LEU A 109 5.73 13.70 2.99
C LEU A 109 5.94 14.69 4.14
N GLY A 110 5.14 14.57 5.19
CA GLY A 110 5.37 15.21 6.47
C GLY A 110 4.68 16.54 6.70
N GLU A 111 3.85 17.02 5.80
CA GLU A 111 3.02 18.20 6.04
C GLU A 111 1.59 17.77 6.42
N GLY A 112 1.18 18.01 7.68
CA GLY A 112 -0.21 17.84 8.10
C GLY A 112 -0.46 16.89 9.28
N GLY A 113 0.55 16.27 9.86
CA GLY A 113 0.43 15.50 11.10
C GLY A 113 0.68 16.34 12.35
N PRO A 114 0.14 15.94 13.53
CA PRO A 114 0.51 16.54 14.80
C PRO A 114 1.94 16.15 15.17
N GLY A 115 2.92 16.88 14.67
CA GLY A 115 4.34 16.66 14.97
C GLY A 115 5.25 17.16 13.87
N PRO A 116 6.53 17.42 14.17
CA PRO A 116 7.48 17.84 13.15
C PRO A 116 7.63 16.77 12.09
N ALA A 117 7.63 17.20 10.83
CA ALA A 117 7.97 16.32 9.70
C ALA A 117 9.30 15.62 9.96
N ARG A 118 9.30 14.31 10.02
CA ARG A 118 10.53 13.54 10.17
C ARG A 118 11.26 13.50 8.83
N ARG A 119 12.52 13.90 8.83
CA ARG A 119 13.39 13.78 7.67
C ARG A 119 14.00 12.38 7.61
N TYR A 120 14.49 11.98 6.45
CA TYR A 120 15.14 10.67 6.25
C TYR A 120 16.23 10.37 7.31
N GLY A 121 17.04 11.38 7.68
CA GLY A 121 18.06 11.27 8.71
C GLY A 121 17.54 11.08 10.15
N ASP A 122 16.26 11.38 10.42
CA ASP A 122 15.67 11.25 11.75
C ASP A 122 15.43 9.78 12.15
N PHE A 123 15.60 8.84 11.21
CA PHE A 123 15.50 7.40 11.43
C PHE A 123 16.86 6.72 11.66
N GLY A 124 17.94 7.49 11.78
CA GLY A 124 19.30 6.94 11.95
C GLY A 124 19.83 6.19 10.72
N LEU A 125 19.18 6.38 9.58
CA LEU A 125 19.64 5.84 8.30
C LEU A 125 20.63 6.86 7.71
N THR A 126 21.89 6.48 7.64
CA THR A 126 22.92 7.22 6.91
C THR A 126 22.97 6.74 5.47
N ASP A 127 23.33 7.64 4.55
CA ASP A 127 23.53 7.33 3.13
C ASP A 127 24.52 6.18 2.90
#